data_2b700bb32311271cb9593ffed263ebb2
#
_entry.id   2b700bb32311271cb9593ffed263ebb2
#
_cell.length_a   1.000
_cell.length_b   1.000
_cell.length_c   1.000
_cell.angle_alpha   90.00
_cell.angle_beta   90.00
_cell.angle_gamma   90.00
#
_symmetry.space_group_name_H-M   'P 1'
#
loop_
_entity.id
_entity.type
_entity.pdbx_description
1 polymer ?
#
loop_
_entity_poly.entity_id
_entity_poly.type
_entity_poly.pdbx_seq_one_letter_code
_entity_poly.pdbx_strand_id
1 'polypeptide(L)'
;MSALLAKQRLGFRLRAVCARFAGMVRQTVTANPELFLPVFLLFVWQITAVAVKPQALGLAVLLTLLLLVYGYRVLGKTPWLLRLGWVSPRQGFWLYSVLAGLASSAGVWSIARSFHESLGGVPPPHRVLLASASGPMLEEMLFRGLLFWLVFELLSRCRVSKLAAVSATIVVIAVGFAFSHAGRTGLSLYTTILTGIAFGWMRAQSESTAAAALMHAVYNLVLSYIATF
;
A
#
# COMPACT_ATOMS: atom_id res chain seq x y z
N MET A 1 -2.18 -13.02 42.08
CA MET A 1 -2.84 -14.10 41.31
C MET A 1 -3.60 -13.60 40.08
N SER A 2 -4.26 -12.45 40.11
CA SER A 2 -5.08 -11.92 38.99
C SER A 2 -4.29 -11.50 37.73
N ALA A 3 -3.14 -10.86 37.88
CA ALA A 3 -2.33 -10.37 36.75
C ALA A 3 -1.71 -11.51 35.90
N LEU A 4 -1.33 -12.61 36.52
CA LEU A 4 -0.77 -13.80 35.85
C LEU A 4 -1.83 -14.48 34.98
N LEU A 5 -3.06 -14.63 35.50
CA LEU A 5 -4.19 -15.20 34.78
C LEU A 5 -4.63 -14.32 33.60
N ALA A 6 -4.58 -12.97 33.75
CA ALA A 6 -4.86 -12.03 32.68
C ALA A 6 -3.83 -12.14 31.54
N LYS A 7 -2.54 -12.25 31.88
CA LYS A 7 -1.44 -12.41 30.91
C LYS A 7 -1.54 -13.76 30.16
N GLN A 8 -1.89 -14.84 30.86
CA GLN A 8 -2.12 -16.15 30.23
C GLN A 8 -3.32 -16.13 29.28
N ARG A 9 -4.45 -15.51 29.68
CA ARG A 9 -5.64 -15.36 28.83
C ARG A 9 -5.36 -14.51 27.59
N LEU A 10 -4.57 -13.42 27.72
CA LEU A 10 -4.17 -12.58 26.61
C LEU A 10 -3.28 -13.36 25.63
N GLY A 11 -2.28 -14.09 26.14
CA GLY A 11 -1.39 -14.92 25.33
C GLY A 11 -2.14 -16.02 24.57
N PHE A 12 -3.14 -16.66 25.21
CA PHE A 12 -3.97 -17.67 24.56
C PHE A 12 -4.84 -17.05 23.44
N ARG A 13 -5.45 -15.87 23.68
CA ARG A 13 -6.24 -15.16 22.67
C ARG A 13 -5.41 -14.74 21.47
N LEU A 14 -4.20 -14.21 21.71
CA LEU A 14 -3.26 -13.82 20.66
C LEU A 14 -2.85 -15.03 19.79
N ARG A 15 -2.48 -16.16 20.42
CA ARG A 15 -2.15 -17.39 19.68
C ARG A 15 -3.32 -17.89 18.83
N ALA A 16 -4.54 -17.85 19.35
CA ALA A 16 -5.72 -18.23 18.61
C ALA A 16 -6.00 -17.31 17.42
N VAL A 17 -5.78 -16.01 17.57
CA VAL A 17 -5.88 -15.02 16.46
C VAL A 17 -4.82 -15.29 15.41
N CYS A 18 -3.55 -15.46 15.82
CA CYS A 18 -2.46 -15.78 14.89
C CYS A 18 -2.68 -17.10 14.15
N ALA A 19 -3.16 -18.15 14.83
CA ALA A 19 -3.47 -19.43 14.20
C ALA A 19 -4.61 -19.30 13.19
N ARG A 20 -5.68 -18.55 13.51
CA ARG A 20 -6.76 -18.27 12.56
C ARG A 20 -6.27 -17.48 11.35
N PHE A 21 -5.43 -16.47 11.57
CA PHE A 21 -4.83 -15.69 10.49
C PHE A 21 -3.97 -16.58 9.57
N ALA A 22 -3.08 -17.37 10.14
CA ALA A 22 -2.25 -18.32 9.38
C ALA A 22 -3.11 -19.34 8.60
N GLY A 23 -4.16 -19.85 9.21
CA GLY A 23 -5.13 -20.74 8.57
C GLY A 23 -5.86 -20.07 7.40
N MET A 24 -6.30 -18.83 7.59
CA MET A 24 -6.95 -18.04 6.54
C MET A 24 -6.00 -17.74 5.37
N VAL A 25 -4.76 -17.31 5.65
CA VAL A 25 -3.73 -17.07 4.63
C VAL A 25 -3.46 -18.36 3.87
N ARG A 26 -3.21 -19.46 4.58
CA ARG A 26 -2.99 -20.78 3.95
C ARG A 26 -4.17 -21.17 3.07
N GLN A 27 -5.39 -21.09 3.57
CA GLN A 27 -6.60 -21.42 2.81
C GLN A 27 -6.76 -20.53 1.58
N THR A 28 -6.46 -19.23 1.69
CA THR A 28 -6.51 -18.30 0.58
C THR A 28 -5.47 -18.63 -0.49
N VAL A 29 -4.24 -18.91 -0.08
CA VAL A 29 -3.13 -19.25 -0.99
C VAL A 29 -3.39 -20.61 -1.67
N THR A 30 -3.85 -21.62 -0.92
CA THR A 30 -4.13 -22.95 -1.49
C THR A 30 -5.35 -22.99 -2.41
N ALA A 31 -6.34 -22.14 -2.12
CA ALA A 31 -7.53 -22.02 -2.98
C ALA A 31 -7.27 -21.18 -4.25
N ASN A 32 -6.14 -20.48 -4.30
CA ASN A 32 -5.86 -19.50 -5.36
C ASN A 32 -4.35 -19.45 -5.66
N PRO A 33 -3.79 -20.56 -6.16
CA PRO A 33 -2.36 -20.68 -6.45
C PRO A 33 -1.89 -19.64 -7.49
N GLU A 34 -2.79 -19.16 -8.33
CA GLU A 34 -2.54 -18.10 -9.30
C GLU A 34 -2.17 -16.75 -8.68
N LEU A 35 -2.47 -16.54 -7.38
CA LEU A 35 -2.04 -15.34 -6.66
C LEU A 35 -0.57 -15.39 -6.23
N PHE A 36 0.00 -16.57 -6.13
CA PHE A 36 1.39 -16.70 -5.67
C PHE A 36 2.36 -15.99 -6.61
N LEU A 37 2.16 -16.16 -7.91
CA LEU A 37 3.04 -15.56 -8.91
C LEU A 37 3.00 -14.01 -8.89
N PRO A 38 1.84 -13.32 -8.93
CA PRO A 38 1.82 -11.87 -8.86
C PRO A 38 2.34 -11.33 -7.51
N VAL A 39 2.07 -11.98 -6.40
CA VAL A 39 2.62 -11.59 -5.09
C VAL A 39 4.14 -11.74 -5.07
N PHE A 40 4.67 -12.84 -5.59
CA PHE A 40 6.10 -13.09 -5.72
C PHE A 40 6.76 -12.05 -6.63
N LEU A 41 6.16 -11.77 -7.79
CA LEU A 41 6.66 -10.76 -8.73
C LEU A 41 6.62 -9.34 -8.13
N LEU A 42 5.57 -8.99 -7.38
CA LEU A 42 5.49 -7.73 -6.64
C LEU A 42 6.61 -7.62 -5.59
N PHE A 43 6.90 -8.70 -4.89
CA PHE A 43 7.98 -8.76 -3.91
C PHE A 43 9.36 -8.63 -4.58
N VAL A 44 9.61 -9.35 -5.67
CA VAL A 44 10.84 -9.24 -6.48
C VAL A 44 10.97 -7.83 -7.02
N TRP A 45 9.88 -7.24 -7.53
CA TRP A 45 9.88 -5.87 -8.01
C TRP A 45 10.25 -4.87 -6.90
N GLN A 46 9.67 -5.00 -5.69
CA GLN A 46 9.96 -4.12 -4.55
C GLN A 46 11.46 -4.18 -4.19
N ILE A 47 12.03 -5.39 -4.11
CA ILE A 47 13.47 -5.58 -3.85
C ILE A 47 14.30 -4.96 -4.98
N THR A 48 13.91 -5.18 -6.23
CA THR A 48 14.64 -4.67 -7.38
C THR A 48 14.56 -3.15 -7.46
N ALA A 49 13.40 -2.55 -7.18
CA ALA A 49 13.21 -1.11 -7.18
C ALA A 49 14.10 -0.38 -6.14
N VAL A 50 14.34 -1.02 -4.98
CA VAL A 50 15.25 -0.50 -3.95
C VAL A 50 16.72 -0.63 -4.39
N ALA A 51 17.05 -1.70 -5.12
CA ALA A 51 18.43 -2.04 -5.52
C ALA A 51 18.84 -1.46 -6.89
N VAL A 52 17.95 -0.75 -7.59
CA VAL A 52 18.12 -0.38 -9.01
C VAL A 52 19.31 0.51 -9.25
N LYS A 53 20.35 -0.07 -9.84
CA LYS A 53 21.29 0.63 -10.72
C LYS A 53 20.59 0.88 -12.07
N PRO A 54 21.02 1.90 -12.86
CA PRO A 54 20.39 2.21 -14.16
C PRO A 54 20.26 1.00 -15.10
N GLN A 55 21.15 0.02 -14.98
CA GLN A 55 21.15 -1.21 -15.77
C GLN A 55 20.00 -2.17 -15.44
N ALA A 56 19.43 -2.11 -14.24
CA ALA A 56 18.29 -2.92 -13.85
C ALA A 56 16.93 -2.23 -14.13
N LEU A 57 16.95 -1.00 -14.66
CA LEU A 57 15.73 -0.28 -15.02
C LEU A 57 14.94 -1.03 -16.10
N GLY A 58 15.63 -1.56 -17.12
CA GLY A 58 15.00 -2.35 -18.17
C GLY A 58 14.32 -3.59 -17.62
N LEU A 59 14.93 -4.27 -16.64
CA LEU A 59 14.33 -5.42 -15.96
C LEU A 59 13.12 -5.01 -15.12
N ALA A 60 13.19 -3.91 -14.39
CA ALA A 60 12.07 -3.40 -13.61
C ALA A 60 10.88 -3.03 -14.50
N VAL A 61 11.12 -2.36 -15.63
CA VAL A 61 10.10 -2.05 -16.63
C VAL A 61 9.51 -3.33 -17.23
N LEU A 62 10.35 -4.30 -17.62
CA LEU A 62 9.89 -5.58 -18.16
C LEU A 62 9.03 -6.34 -17.15
N LEU A 63 9.47 -6.45 -15.89
CA LEU A 63 8.70 -7.10 -14.82
C LEU A 63 7.37 -6.38 -14.57
N THR A 64 7.35 -5.05 -14.62
CA THR A 64 6.12 -4.26 -14.50
C THR A 64 5.16 -4.56 -15.66
N LEU A 65 5.66 -4.58 -16.90
CA LEU A 65 4.85 -4.91 -18.08
C LEU A 65 4.32 -6.35 -18.01
N LEU A 66 5.14 -7.31 -17.59
CA LEU A 66 4.72 -8.71 -17.41
C LEU A 66 3.64 -8.81 -16.32
N LEU A 67 3.78 -8.09 -15.20
CA LEU A 67 2.76 -8.02 -14.15
C LEU A 67 1.46 -7.39 -14.65
N LEU A 68 1.53 -6.34 -15.46
CA LEU A 68 0.37 -5.71 -16.06
C LEU A 68 -0.34 -6.64 -17.04
N VAL A 69 0.42 -7.31 -17.92
CA VAL A 69 -0.12 -8.29 -18.87
C VAL A 69 -0.71 -9.50 -18.14
N TYR A 70 0.00 -10.02 -17.14
CA TYR A 70 -0.49 -11.11 -16.30
C TYR A 70 -1.75 -10.68 -15.55
N GLY A 71 -1.73 -9.52 -14.89
CA GLY A 71 -2.89 -8.96 -14.20
C GLY A 71 -4.09 -8.81 -15.13
N TYR A 72 -3.89 -8.28 -16.34
CA TYR A 72 -4.95 -8.16 -17.34
C TYR A 72 -5.46 -9.51 -17.84
N ARG A 73 -4.57 -10.45 -18.16
CA ARG A 73 -4.93 -11.76 -18.74
C ARG A 73 -5.55 -12.72 -17.72
N VAL A 74 -4.99 -12.78 -16.53
CA VAL A 74 -5.36 -13.76 -15.50
C VAL A 74 -6.34 -13.16 -14.49
N LEU A 75 -6.04 -11.99 -13.94
CA LEU A 75 -6.88 -11.35 -12.93
C LEU A 75 -8.09 -10.64 -13.54
N GLY A 76 -8.03 -10.18 -14.78
CA GLY A 76 -9.16 -9.54 -15.48
C GLY A 76 -10.37 -10.46 -15.71
N LYS A 77 -10.16 -11.77 -15.61
CA LYS A 77 -11.22 -12.79 -15.77
C LYS A 77 -11.68 -13.40 -14.45
N THR A 78 -11.08 -13.01 -13.31
CA THR A 78 -11.36 -13.61 -12.02
C THR A 78 -12.02 -12.63 -11.05
N PRO A 79 -12.88 -13.08 -10.14
CA PRO A 79 -13.48 -12.26 -9.09
C PRO A 79 -12.44 -11.57 -8.15
N TRP A 80 -11.16 -11.86 -8.33
CA TRP A 80 -10.05 -11.33 -7.55
C TRP A 80 -9.80 -9.83 -7.75
N LEU A 81 -9.97 -9.30 -8.98
CA LEU A 81 -9.88 -7.86 -9.19
C LEU A 81 -10.90 -7.11 -8.32
N LEU A 82 -12.10 -7.67 -8.17
CA LEU A 82 -13.12 -7.12 -7.29
C LEU A 82 -12.65 -7.15 -5.81
N ARG A 83 -12.03 -8.26 -5.37
CA ARG A 83 -11.49 -8.37 -4.00
C ARG A 83 -10.30 -7.46 -3.75
N LEU A 84 -9.41 -7.32 -4.71
CA LEU A 84 -8.31 -6.34 -4.66
C LEU A 84 -8.82 -4.90 -4.78
N GLY A 85 -10.10 -4.70 -5.12
CA GLY A 85 -10.68 -3.39 -5.34
C GLY A 85 -10.05 -2.65 -6.53
N TRP A 86 -9.46 -3.39 -7.48
CA TRP A 86 -8.94 -2.82 -8.73
C TRP A 86 -10.07 -2.64 -9.71
N VAL A 87 -10.95 -1.71 -9.39
CA VAL A 87 -12.15 -1.38 -10.14
C VAL A 87 -12.22 0.12 -10.38
N SER A 88 -13.03 0.52 -11.33
CA SER A 88 -13.32 1.95 -11.54
C SER A 88 -13.92 2.54 -10.26
N PRO A 89 -13.40 3.65 -9.74
CA PRO A 89 -13.94 4.26 -8.55
C PRO A 89 -15.35 4.82 -8.81
N ARG A 90 -16.06 5.10 -7.71
CA ARG A 90 -17.31 5.84 -7.78
C ARG A 90 -17.12 7.18 -8.51
N GLN A 91 -18.18 7.69 -9.12
CA GLN A 91 -18.14 8.94 -9.87
C GLN A 91 -17.53 10.08 -9.02
N GLY A 92 -16.67 10.86 -9.64
CA GLY A 92 -15.98 11.98 -8.99
C GLY A 92 -14.69 11.62 -8.26
N PHE A 93 -14.47 10.36 -7.86
CA PHE A 93 -13.26 10.00 -7.10
C PHE A 93 -11.97 10.08 -7.91
N TRP A 94 -12.00 10.08 -9.23
CA TRP A 94 -10.81 10.39 -10.04
C TRP A 94 -10.29 11.80 -9.75
N LEU A 95 -11.20 12.79 -9.74
CA LEU A 95 -10.86 14.17 -9.40
C LEU A 95 -10.40 14.29 -7.93
N TYR A 96 -11.14 13.68 -7.00
CA TYR A 96 -10.73 13.68 -5.58
C TYR A 96 -9.37 13.04 -5.37
N SER A 97 -9.00 11.99 -6.10
CA SER A 97 -7.68 11.37 -6.03
C SER A 97 -6.58 12.35 -6.45
N VAL A 98 -6.79 13.09 -7.53
CA VAL A 98 -5.83 14.13 -7.97
C VAL A 98 -5.71 15.24 -6.92
N LEU A 99 -6.84 15.81 -6.47
CA LEU A 99 -6.85 16.90 -5.48
C LEU A 99 -6.23 16.47 -4.15
N ALA A 100 -6.54 15.26 -3.69
CA ALA A 100 -5.97 14.70 -2.46
C ALA A 100 -4.47 14.41 -2.60
N GLY A 101 -4.01 13.97 -3.77
CA GLY A 101 -2.59 13.80 -4.08
C GLY A 101 -1.84 15.13 -4.00
N LEU A 102 -2.37 16.18 -4.62
CA LEU A 102 -1.83 17.54 -4.55
C LEU A 102 -1.79 18.07 -3.10
N ALA A 103 -2.89 17.93 -2.36
CA ALA A 103 -2.99 18.38 -0.98
C ALA A 103 -2.00 17.63 -0.06
N SER A 104 -1.86 16.32 -0.25
CA SER A 104 -0.90 15.51 0.51
C SER A 104 0.55 15.91 0.24
N SER A 105 0.89 16.20 -1.01
CA SER A 105 2.23 16.68 -1.39
C SER A 105 2.53 18.04 -0.76
N ALA A 106 1.60 18.98 -0.85
CA ALA A 106 1.72 20.30 -0.23
C ALA A 106 1.84 20.21 1.29
N GLY A 107 1.07 19.32 1.92
CA GLY A 107 1.14 19.08 3.36
C GLY A 107 2.49 18.54 3.80
N VAL A 108 3.02 17.51 3.13
CA VAL A 108 4.34 16.94 3.43
C VAL A 108 5.45 17.96 3.21
N TRP A 109 5.40 18.71 2.12
CA TRP A 109 6.36 19.79 1.83
C TRP A 109 6.32 20.87 2.93
N SER A 110 5.14 21.33 3.34
CA SER A 110 4.97 22.33 4.41
C SER A 110 5.52 21.83 5.75
N ILE A 111 5.27 20.55 6.09
CA ILE A 111 5.82 19.92 7.28
C ILE A 111 7.35 19.89 7.21
N ALA A 112 7.93 19.39 6.12
CA ALA A 112 9.38 19.32 5.96
C ALA A 112 10.04 20.71 6.08
N ARG A 113 9.46 21.73 5.45
CA ARG A 113 9.93 23.13 5.56
C ARG A 113 9.87 23.65 6.99
N SER A 114 8.78 23.35 7.73
CA SER A 114 8.63 23.80 9.13
C SER A 114 9.65 23.18 10.07
N PHE A 115 10.14 22.00 9.75
CA PHE A 115 11.19 21.31 10.51
C PHE A 115 12.59 21.46 9.92
N HIS A 116 12.76 22.30 8.90
CA HIS A 116 14.02 22.48 8.17
C HIS A 116 14.63 21.18 7.63
N GLU A 117 13.78 20.19 7.34
CA GLU A 117 14.22 18.93 6.76
C GLU A 117 14.23 18.99 5.24
N SER A 118 15.32 18.46 4.64
CA SER A 118 15.42 18.29 3.19
C SER A 118 14.57 17.13 2.74
N LEU A 119 13.76 17.31 1.69
CA LEU A 119 13.04 16.25 1.01
C LEU A 119 13.93 15.38 0.11
N GLY A 120 15.23 15.66 0.11
CA GLY A 120 16.21 15.03 -0.79
C GLY A 120 16.40 15.83 -2.07
N GLY A 121 17.46 15.48 -2.83
CA GLY A 121 17.72 16.11 -4.13
C GLY A 121 16.76 15.62 -5.20
N VAL A 122 16.73 16.34 -6.33
CA VAL A 122 15.93 15.98 -7.52
C VAL A 122 16.31 14.58 -7.99
N PRO A 123 15.37 13.63 -7.98
CA PRO A 123 15.65 12.32 -8.53
C PRO A 123 15.85 12.42 -10.05
N PRO A 124 16.71 11.62 -10.66
CA PRO A 124 16.84 11.60 -12.10
C PRO A 124 15.49 11.24 -12.77
N PRO A 125 15.18 11.76 -13.98
CA PRO A 125 13.87 11.65 -14.62
C PRO A 125 13.30 10.22 -14.68
N HIS A 126 14.15 9.23 -14.92
CA HIS A 126 13.73 7.82 -14.95
C HIS A 126 13.24 7.31 -13.57
N ARG A 127 13.82 7.83 -12.46
CA ARG A 127 13.34 7.50 -11.12
C ARG A 127 12.03 8.20 -10.80
N VAL A 128 11.84 9.44 -11.26
CA VAL A 128 10.56 10.15 -11.13
C VAL A 128 9.47 9.37 -11.84
N LEU A 129 9.72 8.91 -13.07
CA LEU A 129 8.74 8.13 -13.83
C LEU A 129 8.37 6.82 -13.11
N LEU A 130 9.37 6.06 -12.62
CA LEU A 130 9.11 4.83 -11.85
C LEU A 130 8.36 5.11 -10.56
N ALA A 131 8.79 6.11 -9.80
CA ALA A 131 8.19 6.45 -8.51
C ALA A 131 6.77 7.02 -8.65
N SER A 132 6.43 7.64 -9.79
CA SER A 132 5.14 8.30 -10.00
C SER A 132 4.17 7.48 -10.86
N ALA A 133 4.62 6.45 -11.55
CA ALA A 133 3.74 5.63 -12.39
C ALA A 133 3.67 4.17 -11.90
N SER A 134 4.71 3.38 -12.15
CA SER A 134 4.68 1.95 -11.85
C SER A 134 4.78 1.63 -10.36
N GLY A 135 5.54 2.41 -9.60
CA GLY A 135 5.70 2.26 -8.16
C GLY A 135 4.36 2.30 -7.43
N PRO A 136 3.65 3.43 -7.49
CA PRO A 136 2.36 3.57 -6.84
C PRO A 136 1.35 2.51 -7.24
N MET A 137 1.31 2.15 -8.52
CA MET A 137 0.39 1.13 -9.02
C MET A 137 0.62 -0.22 -8.32
N LEU A 138 1.86 -0.69 -8.27
CA LEU A 138 2.21 -1.99 -7.70
C LEU A 138 2.15 -1.98 -6.17
N GLU A 139 2.59 -0.90 -5.54
CA GLU A 139 2.51 -0.72 -4.10
C GLU A 139 1.05 -0.70 -3.61
N GLU A 140 0.18 0.04 -4.30
CA GLU A 140 -1.23 0.09 -3.93
C GLU A 140 -1.95 -1.24 -4.19
N MET A 141 -1.60 -1.98 -5.25
CA MET A 141 -2.12 -3.34 -5.44
C MET A 141 -1.75 -4.27 -4.28
N LEU A 142 -0.52 -4.17 -3.77
CA LEU A 142 -0.07 -4.96 -2.63
C LEU A 142 -0.72 -4.47 -1.33
N PHE A 143 -0.56 -3.19 -0.99
CA PHE A 143 -0.96 -2.67 0.32
C PHE A 143 -2.46 -2.40 0.41
N ARG A 144 -3.08 -1.70 -0.55
CA ARG A 144 -4.51 -1.31 -0.52
C ARG A 144 -5.40 -2.30 -1.25
N GLY A 145 -4.82 -3.16 -2.09
CA GLY A 145 -5.52 -4.31 -2.66
C GLY A 145 -5.45 -5.51 -1.72
N LEU A 146 -4.37 -6.28 -1.80
CA LEU A 146 -4.25 -7.58 -1.14
C LEU A 146 -4.23 -7.50 0.38
N LEU A 147 -3.27 -6.74 0.96
CA LEU A 147 -3.10 -6.70 2.41
C LEU A 147 -4.27 -6.03 3.10
N PHE A 148 -4.82 -4.96 2.51
CA PHE A 148 -6.02 -4.31 3.03
C PHE A 148 -7.19 -5.29 3.10
N TRP A 149 -7.44 -6.05 2.03
CA TRP A 149 -8.49 -7.05 2.02
C TRP A 149 -8.26 -8.13 3.10
N LEU A 150 -7.05 -8.67 3.22
CA LEU A 150 -6.71 -9.70 4.21
C LEU A 150 -6.94 -9.21 5.65
N VAL A 151 -6.44 -8.02 5.99
CA VAL A 151 -6.57 -7.45 7.34
C VAL A 151 -8.03 -7.11 7.65
N PHE A 152 -8.74 -6.51 6.68
CA PHE A 152 -10.16 -6.18 6.83
C PHE A 152 -11.01 -7.45 7.05
N GLU A 153 -10.79 -8.50 6.27
CA GLU A 153 -11.49 -9.77 6.41
C GLU A 153 -11.23 -10.42 7.79
N LEU A 154 -9.97 -10.40 8.25
CA LEU A 154 -9.62 -10.89 9.59
C LEU A 154 -10.34 -10.12 10.69
N LEU A 155 -10.31 -8.79 10.65
CA LEU A 155 -10.94 -7.94 11.66
C LEU A 155 -12.47 -8.09 11.63
N SER A 156 -13.06 -8.22 10.44
CA SER A 156 -14.51 -8.45 10.30
C SER A 156 -14.96 -9.75 10.96
N ARG A 157 -14.12 -10.79 10.95
CA ARG A 157 -14.40 -12.06 11.65
C ARG A 157 -14.27 -11.96 13.17
N CYS A 158 -13.60 -10.92 13.69
CA CYS A 158 -13.48 -10.66 15.13
C CYS A 158 -14.71 -9.98 15.75
N ARG A 159 -15.82 -9.85 15.02
CA ARG A 159 -17.08 -9.22 15.47
C ARG A 159 -16.93 -7.75 15.90
N VAL A 160 -15.94 -7.05 15.40
CA VAL A 160 -15.84 -5.59 15.54
C VAL A 160 -16.77 -4.88 14.56
N SER A 161 -17.16 -3.65 14.86
CA SER A 161 -18.00 -2.88 13.93
C SER A 161 -17.25 -2.64 12.60
N LYS A 162 -18.01 -2.51 11.50
CA LYS A 162 -17.44 -2.27 10.16
C LYS A 162 -16.52 -1.02 10.17
N LEU A 163 -16.93 0.04 10.84
CA LEU A 163 -16.14 1.27 10.95
C LEU A 163 -14.81 1.00 11.67
N ALA A 164 -14.85 0.30 12.81
CA ALA A 164 -13.64 -0.05 13.55
C ALA A 164 -12.71 -0.95 12.74
N ALA A 165 -13.25 -1.95 12.01
CA ALA A 165 -12.48 -2.82 11.14
C ALA A 165 -11.78 -2.05 10.01
N VAL A 166 -12.50 -1.15 9.32
CA VAL A 166 -11.94 -0.30 8.26
C VAL A 166 -10.85 0.61 8.81
N SER A 167 -11.13 1.34 9.91
CA SER A 167 -10.17 2.28 10.51
C SER A 167 -8.90 1.57 10.99
N ALA A 168 -9.04 0.43 11.68
CA ALA A 168 -7.89 -0.36 12.12
C ALA A 168 -7.10 -0.91 10.93
N THR A 169 -7.77 -1.35 9.86
CA THR A 169 -7.10 -1.79 8.63
C THR A 169 -6.27 -0.67 8.02
N ILE A 170 -6.84 0.53 7.88
CA ILE A 170 -6.13 1.70 7.34
C ILE A 170 -4.84 1.95 8.12
N VAL A 171 -4.93 1.98 9.47
CA VAL A 171 -3.77 2.27 10.33
C VAL A 171 -2.72 1.15 10.23
N VAL A 172 -3.12 -0.11 10.36
CA VAL A 172 -2.19 -1.26 10.29
C VAL A 172 -1.45 -1.28 8.95
N ILE A 173 -2.17 -1.09 7.85
CA ILE A 173 -1.57 -1.09 6.52
C ILE A 173 -0.68 0.14 6.30
N ALA A 174 -1.05 1.32 6.80
CA ALA A 174 -0.22 2.52 6.70
C ALA A 174 1.11 2.37 7.46
N VAL A 175 1.07 1.78 8.65
CA VAL A 175 2.27 1.46 9.43
C VAL A 175 3.15 0.44 8.70
N GLY A 176 2.57 -0.65 8.21
CA GLY A 176 3.30 -1.67 7.43
C GLY A 176 3.91 -1.08 6.15
N PHE A 177 3.19 -0.20 5.46
CA PHE A 177 3.67 0.53 4.29
C PHE A 177 4.88 1.41 4.63
N ALA A 178 4.82 2.16 5.72
CA ALA A 178 5.94 3.02 6.14
C ALA A 178 7.19 2.21 6.49
N PHE A 179 7.04 1.10 7.22
CA PHE A 179 8.16 0.22 7.54
C PHE A 179 8.73 -0.55 6.35
N SER A 180 7.96 -0.75 5.28
CA SER A 180 8.49 -1.34 4.04
C SER A 180 9.44 -0.40 3.28
N HIS A 181 9.46 0.89 3.62
CA HIS A 181 10.39 1.87 3.09
C HIS A 181 11.65 1.93 3.95
N ALA A 182 12.52 0.92 3.78
CA ALA A 182 13.77 0.79 4.53
C ALA A 182 14.60 2.07 4.54
N GLY A 183 15.10 2.45 5.71
CA GLY A 183 15.93 3.65 5.89
C GLY A 183 15.17 4.94 6.18
N ARG A 184 13.83 4.95 6.16
CA ARG A 184 13.07 6.11 6.61
C ARG A 184 13.02 6.14 8.15
N THR A 185 13.43 7.28 8.72
CA THR A 185 13.44 7.52 10.17
C THR A 185 12.89 8.91 10.46
N GLY A 186 12.64 9.22 11.72
CA GLY A 186 12.21 10.55 12.14
C GLY A 186 10.98 11.05 11.39
N LEU A 187 11.02 12.30 10.94
CA LEU A 187 9.92 12.96 10.24
C LEU A 187 9.50 12.24 8.96
N SER A 188 10.47 11.71 8.22
CA SER A 188 10.20 10.96 6.98
C SER A 188 9.35 9.70 7.21
N LEU A 189 9.53 9.00 8.34
CA LEU A 189 8.70 7.88 8.73
C LEU A 189 7.27 8.32 9.07
N TYR A 190 7.14 9.38 9.89
CA TYR A 190 5.82 9.90 10.27
C TYR A 190 5.03 10.41 9.08
N THR A 191 5.64 11.16 8.17
CA THR A 191 4.97 11.63 6.95
C THR A 191 4.57 10.48 6.04
N THR A 192 5.35 9.38 5.99
CA THR A 192 4.98 8.18 5.24
C THR A 192 3.79 7.45 5.88
N ILE A 193 3.69 7.40 7.21
CA ILE A 193 2.51 6.86 7.90
C ILE A 193 1.28 7.71 7.57
N LEU A 194 1.38 9.05 7.67
CA LEU A 194 0.26 9.96 7.40
C LEU A 194 -0.24 9.85 5.96
N THR A 195 0.66 9.83 4.98
CA THR A 195 0.29 9.64 3.58
C THR A 195 -0.27 8.24 3.34
N GLY A 196 0.28 7.23 4.03
CA GLY A 196 -0.24 5.86 4.04
C GLY A 196 -1.68 5.77 4.54
N ILE A 197 -2.03 6.54 5.58
CA ILE A 197 -3.41 6.67 6.09
C ILE A 197 -4.29 7.35 5.04
N ALA A 198 -3.82 8.42 4.41
CA ALA A 198 -4.58 9.14 3.38
C ALA A 198 -4.90 8.24 2.16
N PHE A 199 -3.94 7.45 1.69
CA PHE A 199 -4.16 6.48 0.61
C PHE A 199 -5.13 5.37 1.03
N GLY A 200 -5.01 4.87 2.27
CA GLY A 200 -5.94 3.88 2.84
C GLY A 200 -7.36 4.43 2.98
N TRP A 201 -7.50 5.69 3.37
CA TRP A 201 -8.79 6.38 3.41
C TRP A 201 -9.39 6.53 2.01
N MET A 202 -8.59 6.98 1.02
CA MET A 202 -9.02 7.06 -0.39
C MET A 202 -9.54 5.70 -0.88
N ARG A 203 -8.80 4.61 -0.60
CA ARG A 203 -9.23 3.24 -0.92
C ARG A 203 -10.57 2.89 -0.30
N ALA A 204 -10.77 3.23 0.98
CA ALA A 204 -12.00 2.90 1.70
C ALA A 204 -13.22 3.69 1.19
N GLN A 205 -13.05 4.99 0.89
CA GLN A 205 -14.13 5.86 0.43
C GLN A 205 -14.52 5.63 -1.02
N SER A 206 -13.52 5.45 -1.90
CA SER A 206 -13.75 5.21 -3.33
C SER A 206 -14.13 3.77 -3.65
N GLU A 207 -13.91 2.85 -2.71
CA GLU A 207 -13.97 1.40 -2.91
C GLU A 207 -13.03 0.90 -4.02
N SER A 208 -12.03 1.72 -4.39
CA SER A 208 -11.13 1.49 -5.52
C SER A 208 -9.66 1.63 -5.15
N THR A 209 -8.89 0.58 -5.38
CA THR A 209 -7.42 0.60 -5.30
C THR A 209 -6.82 1.48 -6.40
N ALA A 210 -7.46 1.57 -7.56
CA ALA A 210 -7.00 2.43 -8.65
C ALA A 210 -7.07 3.92 -8.28
N ALA A 211 -8.08 4.34 -7.49
CA ALA A 211 -8.17 5.70 -6.98
C ALA A 211 -7.02 6.03 -6.00
N ALA A 212 -6.69 5.09 -5.11
CA ALA A 212 -5.55 5.24 -4.21
C ALA A 212 -4.21 5.29 -4.99
N ALA A 213 -4.07 4.46 -6.03
CA ALA A 213 -2.88 4.45 -6.88
C ALA A 213 -2.72 5.77 -7.66
N LEU A 214 -3.81 6.35 -8.17
CA LEU A 214 -3.76 7.66 -8.79
C LEU A 214 -3.37 8.77 -7.80
N MET A 215 -3.98 8.76 -6.61
CA MET A 215 -3.62 9.71 -5.54
C MET A 215 -2.14 9.62 -5.20
N HIS A 216 -1.60 8.42 -5.03
CA HIS A 216 -0.20 8.17 -4.72
C HIS A 216 0.72 8.59 -5.88
N ALA A 217 0.34 8.31 -7.13
CA ALA A 217 1.07 8.72 -8.32
C ALA A 217 1.21 10.25 -8.40
N VAL A 218 0.11 10.97 -8.22
CA VAL A 218 0.09 12.43 -8.17
C VAL A 218 0.93 12.97 -7.01
N TYR A 219 0.80 12.38 -5.83
CA TYR A 219 1.61 12.73 -4.66
C TYR A 219 3.12 12.61 -4.95
N ASN A 220 3.56 11.49 -5.49
CA ASN A 220 4.99 11.28 -5.78
C ASN A 220 5.50 12.22 -6.89
N LEU A 221 4.71 12.42 -7.94
CA LEU A 221 5.07 13.31 -9.05
C LEU A 221 5.26 14.74 -8.55
N VAL A 222 4.28 15.27 -7.83
CA VAL A 222 4.30 16.64 -7.32
C VAL A 222 5.41 16.82 -6.29
N LEU A 223 5.55 15.87 -5.34
CA LEU A 223 6.60 15.94 -4.34
C LEU A 223 8.01 15.93 -4.97
N SER A 224 8.21 15.08 -5.99
CA SER A 224 9.47 15.05 -6.75
C SER A 224 9.74 16.38 -7.46
N TYR A 225 8.73 17.08 -7.92
CA TYR A 225 8.87 18.39 -8.56
C TYR A 225 9.13 19.49 -7.54
N ILE A 226 8.35 19.59 -6.45
CA ILE A 226 8.53 20.67 -5.45
C ILE A 226 9.79 20.48 -4.59
N ALA A 227 10.34 19.28 -4.49
CA ALA A 227 11.63 19.02 -3.85
C ALA A 227 12.82 19.68 -4.59
N THR A 228 12.57 20.27 -5.77
CA THR A 228 13.59 21.02 -6.54
C THR A 228 13.75 22.46 -6.06
N PHE A 229 12.81 22.96 -5.27
CA PHE A 229 12.74 24.32 -4.73
C PHE A 229 12.87 24.33 -3.20
#